data_035823bc05fdb70d04eeaa98fc97248c
#
_entry.id   035823bc05fdb70d04eeaa98fc97248c
#
_cell.length_a   1.000
_cell.length_b   1.000
_cell.length_c   1.000
_cell.angle_alpha   90.00
_cell.angle_beta   90.00
_cell.angle_gamma   90.00
#
_symmetry.space_group_name_H-M   'P 1'
#
loop_
_entity.id
_entity.type
_entity.pdbx_description
1 polymer ?
#
loop_
_entity_poly.entity_id
_entity_poly.type
_entity_poly.pdbx_seq_one_letter_code
_entity_poly.pdbx_strand_id
1 'polypeptide(L)'
;MMKTALITGATSGIGHATACEFAKHGINLVICGRRLDRLEIIQEKLQKLTNVHILNFDVRDKAATFKAIDSLPEAFKTIDILINNAGNAHGLDPINEGSLDDWDAMMDINVKGLLYVSKAIIPQMTERKSGHIINIGSSAGKEVYPKGNVYCGSKHAVLAITEGMRMDLNPYGIKVGAVNPGLVETEFSKVRFKGDEIADTVYKGYKALQAEDVAEVIYFVISRPNHVNIADVLMFCTAQASSTILNKSL
;
A
#
# COMPACT_ATOMS: atom_id res chain seq x y z
N MET A 1 23.48 6.41 -8.05
CA MET A 1 22.46 5.90 -8.98
C MET A 1 21.09 6.34 -8.49
N MET A 2 20.18 6.63 -9.41
CA MET A 2 18.77 6.88 -9.06
C MET A 2 18.14 5.59 -8.53
N LYS A 3 17.38 5.70 -7.45
CA LYS A 3 16.68 4.54 -6.86
C LYS A 3 15.48 4.17 -7.72
N THR A 4 15.10 2.88 -7.72
CA THR A 4 13.88 2.38 -8.36
C THR A 4 12.90 1.88 -7.29
N ALA A 5 11.66 2.34 -7.36
CA ALA A 5 10.57 1.92 -6.49
C ALA A 5 9.54 1.07 -7.25
N LEU A 6 9.15 -0.08 -6.68
CA LEU A 6 7.98 -0.84 -7.13
C LEU A 6 6.81 -0.51 -6.21
N ILE A 7 5.69 -0.08 -6.82
CA ILE A 7 4.48 0.33 -6.09
C ILE A 7 3.29 -0.50 -6.57
N THR A 8 2.71 -1.31 -5.68
CA THR A 8 1.50 -2.08 -6.00
C THR A 8 0.24 -1.25 -5.78
N GLY A 9 -0.82 -1.51 -6.55
CA GLY A 9 -2.07 -0.75 -6.45
C GLY A 9 -1.94 0.72 -6.85
N ALA A 10 -1.05 1.04 -7.80
CA ALA A 10 -0.72 2.40 -8.20
C ALA A 10 -1.78 3.09 -9.09
N THR A 11 -2.89 2.43 -9.41
CA THR A 11 -3.92 2.97 -10.32
C THR A 11 -4.90 3.95 -9.66
N SER A 12 -4.83 4.14 -8.35
CA SER A 12 -5.68 5.10 -7.59
C SER A 12 -5.16 5.33 -6.18
N GLY A 13 -5.74 6.31 -5.49
CA GLY A 13 -5.55 6.57 -4.07
C GLY A 13 -4.08 6.72 -3.66
N ILE A 14 -3.72 6.14 -2.52
CA ILE A 14 -2.40 6.26 -1.91
C ILE A 14 -1.28 5.79 -2.86
N GLY A 15 -1.48 4.68 -3.58
CA GLY A 15 -0.46 4.17 -4.51
C GLY A 15 -0.18 5.12 -5.67
N HIS A 16 -1.23 5.75 -6.23
CA HIS A 16 -1.08 6.76 -7.28
C HIS A 16 -0.40 8.03 -6.74
N ALA A 17 -0.83 8.54 -5.60
CA ALA A 17 -0.21 9.70 -4.96
C ALA A 17 1.26 9.44 -4.62
N THR A 18 1.59 8.23 -4.12
CA THR A 18 2.97 7.82 -3.85
C THR A 18 3.82 7.80 -5.13
N ALA A 19 3.27 7.28 -6.24
CA ALA A 19 3.97 7.30 -7.52
C ALA A 19 4.25 8.75 -8.00
N CYS A 20 3.25 9.63 -7.86
CA CYS A 20 3.41 11.06 -8.18
C CYS A 20 4.47 11.72 -7.29
N GLU A 21 4.44 11.46 -5.99
CA GLU A 21 5.40 12.04 -5.06
C GLU A 21 6.83 11.56 -5.34
N PHE A 22 7.01 10.26 -5.57
CA PHE A 22 8.32 9.70 -5.89
C PHE A 22 8.88 10.23 -7.21
N ALA A 23 8.02 10.42 -8.22
CA ALA A 23 8.42 10.99 -9.51
C ALA A 23 8.97 12.42 -9.36
N LYS A 24 8.36 13.29 -8.52
CA LYS A 24 8.85 14.64 -8.22
C LYS A 24 10.29 14.63 -7.66
N HIS A 25 10.66 13.56 -6.99
CA HIS A 25 11.98 13.36 -6.39
C HIS A 25 12.94 12.54 -7.27
N GLY A 26 12.61 12.30 -8.53
CA GLY A 26 13.47 11.62 -9.49
C GLY A 26 13.67 10.12 -9.22
N ILE A 27 12.79 9.48 -8.44
CA ILE A 27 12.83 8.04 -8.22
C ILE A 27 12.23 7.34 -9.43
N ASN A 28 12.93 6.38 -10.04
CA ASN A 28 12.40 5.54 -11.11
C ASN A 28 11.26 4.67 -10.57
N LEU A 29 10.25 4.42 -11.38
CA LEU A 29 9.01 3.78 -10.95
C LEU A 29 8.71 2.51 -11.74
N VAL A 30 8.38 1.43 -11.02
CA VAL A 30 7.63 0.29 -11.52
C VAL A 30 6.26 0.36 -10.88
N ILE A 31 5.25 0.76 -11.65
CA ILE A 31 3.87 0.90 -11.15
C ILE A 31 3.03 -0.31 -11.54
N CYS A 32 2.38 -0.92 -10.55
CA CYS A 32 1.64 -2.17 -10.73
C CYS A 32 0.15 -2.00 -10.44
N GLY A 33 -0.68 -2.68 -11.23
CA GLY A 33 -2.13 -2.69 -11.04
C GLY A 33 -2.88 -3.53 -12.05
N ARG A 34 -4.19 -3.65 -11.87
CA ARG A 34 -5.08 -4.45 -12.74
C ARG A 34 -5.67 -3.66 -13.90
N ARG A 35 -5.75 -2.33 -13.78
CA ARG A 35 -6.38 -1.43 -14.75
C ARG A 35 -5.29 -0.87 -15.67
N LEU A 36 -5.08 -1.55 -16.80
CA LEU A 36 -4.01 -1.21 -17.74
C LEU A 36 -4.18 0.22 -18.29
N ASP A 37 -5.40 0.58 -18.68
CA ASP A 37 -5.76 1.91 -19.15
C ASP A 37 -5.29 3.03 -18.20
N ARG A 38 -5.51 2.85 -16.92
CA ARG A 38 -5.06 3.81 -15.90
C ARG A 38 -3.54 3.81 -15.71
N LEU A 39 -2.89 2.64 -15.78
CA LEU A 39 -1.43 2.57 -15.70
C LEU A 39 -0.78 3.32 -16.86
N GLU A 40 -1.30 3.19 -18.07
CA GLU A 40 -0.79 3.87 -19.27
C GLU A 40 -0.92 5.40 -19.14
N ILE A 41 -2.07 5.91 -18.68
CA ILE A 41 -2.29 7.33 -18.44
C ILE A 41 -1.30 7.87 -17.38
N ILE A 42 -1.10 7.12 -16.29
CA ILE A 42 -0.16 7.49 -15.22
C ILE A 42 1.26 7.48 -15.74
N GLN A 43 1.65 6.46 -16.50
CA GLN A 43 2.96 6.37 -17.12
C GLN A 43 3.23 7.58 -18.01
N GLU A 44 2.33 7.89 -18.95
CA GLU A 44 2.46 9.05 -19.85
C GLU A 44 2.68 10.35 -19.09
N LYS A 45 1.98 10.53 -17.98
CA LYS A 45 2.13 11.72 -17.13
C LYS A 45 3.47 11.75 -16.41
N LEU A 46 3.87 10.65 -15.76
CA LEU A 46 5.01 10.61 -14.86
C LEU A 46 6.35 10.40 -15.57
N GLN A 47 6.36 9.83 -16.80
CA GLN A 47 7.58 9.69 -17.58
C GLN A 47 8.20 11.03 -18.02
N LYS A 48 7.49 12.15 -17.85
CA LYS A 48 8.03 13.51 -18.02
C LYS A 48 8.94 13.93 -16.86
N LEU A 49 8.90 13.24 -15.73
CA LEU A 49 9.64 13.54 -14.52
C LEU A 49 10.74 12.50 -14.22
N THR A 50 10.46 11.22 -14.50
CA THR A 50 11.36 10.10 -14.21
C THR A 50 11.08 8.92 -15.14
N ASN A 51 11.92 7.86 -15.09
CA ASN A 51 11.64 6.65 -15.84
C ASN A 51 10.51 5.85 -15.18
N VAL A 52 9.53 5.44 -15.99
CA VAL A 52 8.36 4.68 -15.51
C VAL A 52 8.13 3.44 -16.34
N HIS A 53 8.03 2.29 -15.68
CA HIS A 53 7.62 1.01 -16.26
C HIS A 53 6.32 0.54 -15.63
N ILE A 54 5.44 -0.07 -16.43
CA ILE A 54 4.17 -0.60 -15.96
C ILE A 54 4.18 -2.12 -15.94
N LEU A 55 3.59 -2.71 -14.88
CA LEU A 55 3.32 -4.13 -14.78
C LEU A 55 1.82 -4.34 -14.54
N ASN A 56 1.14 -4.93 -15.53
CA ASN A 56 -0.29 -5.21 -15.43
C ASN A 56 -0.53 -6.63 -14.93
N PHE A 57 -0.87 -6.77 -13.65
CA PHE A 57 -1.23 -8.06 -13.04
C PHE A 57 -2.09 -7.86 -11.79
N ASP A 58 -2.71 -8.97 -11.34
CA ASP A 58 -3.40 -9.04 -10.06
C ASP A 58 -2.47 -9.66 -9.01
N VAL A 59 -2.20 -8.95 -7.92
CA VAL A 59 -1.33 -9.44 -6.84
C VAL A 59 -1.86 -10.72 -6.17
N ARG A 60 -3.14 -11.03 -6.31
CA ARG A 60 -3.76 -12.26 -5.79
C ARG A 60 -3.33 -13.51 -6.59
N ASP A 61 -2.96 -13.32 -7.85
CA ASP A 61 -2.43 -14.39 -8.68
C ASP A 61 -0.92 -14.53 -8.46
N LYS A 62 -0.56 -15.61 -7.75
CA LYS A 62 0.84 -15.93 -7.44
C LYS A 62 1.68 -16.07 -8.71
N ALA A 63 1.20 -16.83 -9.70
CA ALA A 63 1.97 -17.11 -10.93
C ALA A 63 2.16 -15.84 -11.76
N ALA A 64 1.09 -15.06 -11.94
CA ALA A 64 1.15 -13.78 -12.64
C ALA A 64 2.09 -12.79 -11.93
N THR A 65 2.09 -12.75 -10.59
CA THR A 65 2.98 -11.88 -9.81
C THR A 65 4.46 -12.18 -10.09
N PHE A 66 4.87 -13.44 -9.97
CA PHE A 66 6.26 -13.84 -10.23
C PHE A 66 6.65 -13.59 -11.69
N LYS A 67 5.81 -14.01 -12.64
CA LYS A 67 6.03 -13.79 -14.07
C LYS A 67 6.20 -12.32 -14.41
N ALA A 68 5.36 -11.44 -13.85
CA ALA A 68 5.44 -10.00 -14.09
C ALA A 68 6.75 -9.41 -13.56
N ILE A 69 7.16 -9.77 -12.34
CA ILE A 69 8.41 -9.28 -11.74
C ILE A 69 9.63 -9.82 -12.49
N ASP A 70 9.63 -11.08 -12.88
CA ASP A 70 10.72 -11.69 -13.67
C ASP A 70 10.86 -11.06 -15.07
N SER A 71 9.77 -10.51 -15.63
CA SER A 71 9.75 -9.84 -16.95
C SER A 71 10.29 -8.41 -16.93
N LEU A 72 10.70 -7.87 -15.79
CA LEU A 72 11.24 -6.51 -15.70
C LEU A 72 12.44 -6.33 -16.64
N PRO A 73 12.45 -5.26 -17.46
CA PRO A 73 13.60 -4.95 -18.30
C PRO A 73 14.81 -4.56 -17.42
N GLU A 74 16.00 -4.73 -17.96
CA GLU A 74 17.28 -4.56 -17.24
C GLU A 74 17.36 -3.23 -16.46
N ALA A 75 16.86 -2.15 -17.07
CA ALA A 75 16.84 -0.82 -16.44
C ALA A 75 15.99 -0.73 -15.16
N PHE A 76 15.09 -1.69 -14.92
CA PHE A 76 14.16 -1.73 -13.79
C PHE A 76 14.30 -2.99 -12.92
N LYS A 77 15.24 -3.89 -13.22
CA LYS A 77 15.43 -5.12 -12.46
C LYS A 77 15.83 -4.88 -11.01
N THR A 78 16.62 -3.83 -10.76
CA THR A 78 17.05 -3.48 -9.41
C THR A 78 15.97 -2.67 -8.70
N ILE A 79 15.24 -3.30 -7.80
CA ILE A 79 14.22 -2.63 -6.98
C ILE A 79 14.82 -2.28 -5.61
N ASP A 80 15.00 -0.98 -5.36
CA ASP A 80 15.55 -0.45 -4.11
C ASP A 80 14.47 -0.23 -3.04
N ILE A 81 13.24 0.09 -3.50
CA ILE A 81 12.11 0.40 -2.63
C ILE A 81 10.90 -0.43 -3.08
N LEU A 82 10.29 -1.13 -2.13
CA LEU A 82 9.02 -1.83 -2.36
C LEU A 82 7.91 -1.17 -1.53
N ILE A 83 6.86 -0.72 -2.19
CA ILE A 83 5.64 -0.21 -1.55
C ILE A 83 4.52 -1.22 -1.78
N ASN A 84 4.23 -2.04 -0.79
CA ASN A 84 3.09 -2.93 -0.77
C ASN A 84 1.84 -2.14 -0.38
N ASN A 85 1.22 -1.50 -1.36
CA ASN A 85 0.04 -0.67 -1.18
C ASN A 85 -1.25 -1.35 -1.66
N ALA A 86 -1.19 -2.30 -2.60
CA ALA A 86 -2.39 -3.00 -3.07
C ALA A 86 -3.17 -3.59 -1.88
N GLY A 87 -4.43 -3.19 -1.75
CA GLY A 87 -5.31 -3.63 -0.67
C GLY A 87 -6.72 -3.08 -0.85
N ASN A 88 -7.66 -3.73 -0.20
CA ASN A 88 -9.06 -3.30 -0.20
C ASN A 88 -9.77 -3.68 1.11
N ALA A 89 -11.01 -3.21 1.23
CA ALA A 89 -12.02 -3.73 2.13
C ALA A 89 -13.31 -4.01 1.35
N HIS A 90 -14.09 -4.95 1.81
CA HIS A 90 -15.41 -5.29 1.29
C HIS A 90 -16.40 -5.43 2.43
N GLY A 91 -17.57 -4.81 2.28
CA GLY A 91 -18.64 -4.85 3.26
C GLY A 91 -18.32 -4.19 4.61
N LEU A 92 -19.32 -4.15 5.45
CA LEU A 92 -19.28 -3.71 6.84
C LEU A 92 -20.41 -4.41 7.60
N ASP A 93 -20.29 -5.75 7.71
CA ASP A 93 -21.32 -6.61 8.25
C ASP A 93 -20.86 -7.25 9.56
N PRO A 94 -21.79 -7.58 10.48
CA PRO A 94 -21.48 -8.43 11.64
C PRO A 94 -20.89 -9.77 11.17
N ILE A 95 -20.12 -10.43 12.04
CA ILE A 95 -19.43 -11.69 11.70
C ILE A 95 -20.38 -12.83 11.28
N ASN A 96 -21.61 -12.81 11.78
CA ASN A 96 -22.66 -13.80 11.47
C ASN A 96 -23.39 -13.54 10.14
N GLU A 97 -23.14 -12.40 9.48
CA GLU A 97 -23.86 -11.97 8.27
C GLU A 97 -22.93 -11.67 7.08
N GLY A 98 -21.61 -11.60 7.33
CA GLY A 98 -20.66 -11.22 6.31
C GLY A 98 -20.48 -12.26 5.20
N SER A 99 -20.12 -11.78 4.02
CA SER A 99 -19.88 -12.60 2.82
C SER A 99 -18.51 -13.28 2.88
N LEU A 100 -18.47 -14.60 2.71
CA LEU A 100 -17.23 -15.37 2.60
C LEU A 100 -16.37 -14.91 1.40
N ASP A 101 -16.99 -14.62 0.26
CA ASP A 101 -16.29 -14.14 -0.93
C ASP A 101 -15.59 -12.79 -0.67
N ASP A 102 -16.24 -11.90 0.09
CA ASP A 102 -15.65 -10.63 0.50
C ASP A 102 -14.47 -10.83 1.47
N TRP A 103 -14.59 -11.81 2.36
CA TRP A 103 -13.51 -12.17 3.29
C TRP A 103 -12.32 -12.77 2.59
N ASP A 104 -12.55 -13.72 1.68
CA ASP A 104 -11.50 -14.32 0.85
C ASP A 104 -10.81 -13.25 0.01
N ALA A 105 -11.57 -12.36 -0.62
CA ALA A 105 -11.00 -11.26 -1.41
C ALA A 105 -10.11 -10.33 -0.56
N MET A 106 -10.50 -10.01 0.69
CA MET A 106 -9.68 -9.20 1.60
C MET A 106 -8.40 -9.93 2.03
N MET A 107 -8.48 -11.21 2.38
CA MET A 107 -7.30 -12.00 2.77
C MET A 107 -6.36 -12.21 1.59
N ASP A 108 -6.88 -12.47 0.41
CA ASP A 108 -6.08 -12.71 -0.78
C ASP A 108 -5.29 -11.47 -1.21
N ILE A 109 -5.93 -10.29 -1.21
CA ILE A 109 -5.22 -9.08 -1.65
C ILE A 109 -4.37 -8.46 -0.55
N ASN A 110 -4.90 -8.32 0.69
CA ASN A 110 -4.22 -7.60 1.75
C ASN A 110 -3.06 -8.42 2.35
N VAL A 111 -3.18 -9.76 2.38
CA VAL A 111 -2.21 -10.64 3.05
C VAL A 111 -1.41 -11.45 2.02
N LYS A 112 -2.07 -12.32 1.24
CA LYS A 112 -1.36 -13.19 0.30
C LYS A 112 -0.68 -12.41 -0.82
N GLY A 113 -1.37 -11.39 -1.40
CA GLY A 113 -0.81 -10.55 -2.45
C GLY A 113 0.44 -9.81 -2.00
N LEU A 114 0.42 -9.23 -0.79
CA LEU A 114 1.60 -8.61 -0.18
C LEU A 114 2.76 -9.61 -0.04
N LEU A 115 2.48 -10.84 0.43
CA LEU A 115 3.49 -11.88 0.58
C LEU A 115 4.07 -12.33 -0.76
N TYR A 116 3.25 -12.48 -1.81
CA TYR A 116 3.73 -12.90 -3.13
C TYR A 116 4.67 -11.88 -3.75
N VAL A 117 4.30 -10.59 -3.73
CA VAL A 117 5.15 -9.51 -4.24
C VAL A 117 6.45 -9.41 -3.42
N SER A 118 6.34 -9.44 -2.09
CA SER A 118 7.51 -9.38 -1.21
C SER A 118 8.45 -10.55 -1.47
N LYS A 119 7.93 -11.78 -1.59
CA LYS A 119 8.73 -12.98 -1.87
C LYS A 119 9.45 -12.92 -3.22
N ALA A 120 8.86 -12.29 -4.22
CA ALA A 120 9.49 -12.10 -5.52
C ALA A 120 10.62 -11.05 -5.50
N ILE A 121 10.53 -10.02 -4.64
CA ILE A 121 11.49 -8.90 -4.59
C ILE A 121 12.61 -9.13 -3.56
N ILE A 122 12.31 -9.69 -2.39
CA ILE A 122 13.26 -9.85 -1.27
C ILE A 122 14.58 -10.52 -1.68
N PRO A 123 14.64 -11.59 -2.50
CA PRO A 123 15.89 -12.25 -2.84
C PRO A 123 16.93 -11.29 -3.42
N GLN A 124 16.56 -10.42 -4.36
CA GLN A 124 17.48 -9.44 -4.93
C GLN A 124 17.96 -8.39 -3.91
N MET A 125 17.11 -8.03 -2.92
CA MET A 125 17.50 -7.11 -1.84
C MET A 125 18.49 -7.76 -0.88
N THR A 126 18.25 -9.02 -0.50
CA THR A 126 19.15 -9.78 0.41
C THR A 126 20.51 -10.03 -0.22
N GLU A 127 20.57 -10.36 -1.52
CA GLU A 127 21.80 -10.52 -2.27
C GLU A 127 22.65 -9.23 -2.26
N ARG A 128 22.02 -8.08 -2.50
CA ARG A 128 22.69 -6.78 -2.50
C ARG A 128 22.92 -6.19 -1.11
N LYS A 129 22.34 -6.78 -0.07
CA LYS A 129 22.32 -6.25 1.30
C LYS A 129 21.81 -4.80 1.37
N SER A 130 20.79 -4.51 0.59
CA SER A 130 20.22 -3.16 0.49
C SER A 130 18.78 -3.22 -0.01
N GLY A 131 17.88 -2.51 0.67
CA GLY A 131 16.48 -2.39 0.29
C GLY A 131 15.66 -1.67 1.35
N HIS A 132 14.48 -1.20 0.94
CA HIS A 132 13.50 -0.60 1.85
C HIS A 132 12.10 -1.05 1.48
N ILE A 133 11.41 -1.72 2.39
CA ILE A 133 10.05 -2.23 2.20
C ILE A 133 9.11 -1.44 3.10
N ILE A 134 8.07 -0.85 2.52
CA ILE A 134 6.97 -0.19 3.24
C ILE A 134 5.67 -0.92 2.92
N ASN A 135 5.03 -1.42 3.95
CA ASN A 135 3.71 -2.02 3.87
C ASN A 135 2.65 -1.00 4.27
N ILE A 136 1.62 -0.81 3.44
CA ILE A 136 0.51 0.06 3.80
C ILE A 136 -0.47 -0.70 4.68
N GLY A 137 -0.37 -0.41 5.97
CA GLY A 137 -1.25 -0.93 6.99
C GLY A 137 -2.58 -0.17 7.05
N SER A 138 -3.05 0.08 8.25
CA SER A 138 -4.23 0.90 8.57
C SER A 138 -4.30 1.08 10.09
N SER A 139 -5.00 2.10 10.57
CA SER A 139 -5.46 2.16 11.96
C SER A 139 -6.24 0.89 12.36
N ALA A 140 -6.95 0.28 11.41
CA ALA A 140 -7.64 -1.01 11.56
C ALA A 140 -6.71 -2.20 11.85
N GLY A 141 -5.40 -2.05 11.64
CA GLY A 141 -4.39 -3.03 12.05
C GLY A 141 -3.94 -2.87 13.50
N LYS A 142 -4.35 -1.81 14.18
CA LYS A 142 -4.02 -1.52 15.59
C LYS A 142 -5.24 -1.55 16.50
N GLU A 143 -6.40 -1.27 15.94
CA GLU A 143 -7.66 -1.24 16.67
C GLU A 143 -8.73 -1.97 15.87
N VAL A 144 -9.53 -2.81 16.55
CA VAL A 144 -10.71 -3.47 15.96
C VAL A 144 -11.92 -2.58 16.18
N TYR A 145 -12.79 -2.47 15.18
CA TYR A 145 -14.06 -1.77 15.27
C TYR A 145 -15.24 -2.67 14.88
N PRO A 146 -16.44 -2.40 15.38
CA PRO A 146 -17.62 -3.19 15.06
C PRO A 146 -17.83 -3.33 13.55
N LYS A 147 -18.20 -4.54 13.11
CA LYS A 147 -18.44 -4.91 11.71
C LYS A 147 -17.19 -4.87 10.79
N GLY A 148 -16.03 -4.42 11.31
CA GLY A 148 -14.76 -4.39 10.57
C GLY A 148 -13.93 -5.67 10.67
N ASN A 149 -14.46 -6.71 11.28
CA ASN A 149 -13.84 -7.95 11.73
C ASN A 149 -12.71 -8.50 10.83
N VAL A 150 -13.01 -9.00 9.63
CA VAL A 150 -12.01 -9.62 8.74
C VAL A 150 -11.06 -8.58 8.12
N TYR A 151 -11.55 -7.38 7.80
CA TYR A 151 -10.66 -6.30 7.37
C TYR A 151 -9.63 -5.96 8.46
N CYS A 152 -10.07 -5.76 9.71
CA CYS A 152 -9.16 -5.53 10.83
C CYS A 152 -8.19 -6.71 11.00
N GLY A 153 -8.68 -7.95 10.93
CA GLY A 153 -7.86 -9.15 10.98
C GLY A 153 -6.77 -9.16 9.90
N SER A 154 -7.14 -8.83 8.66
CA SER A 154 -6.17 -8.75 7.54
C SER A 154 -5.11 -7.67 7.77
N LYS A 155 -5.49 -6.52 8.34
CA LYS A 155 -4.55 -5.43 8.63
C LYS A 155 -3.69 -5.70 9.87
N HIS A 156 -4.19 -6.41 10.87
CA HIS A 156 -3.35 -6.94 11.96
C HIS A 156 -2.31 -7.95 11.44
N ALA A 157 -2.72 -8.83 10.51
CA ALA A 157 -1.79 -9.75 9.85
C ALA A 157 -0.70 -8.99 9.09
N VAL A 158 -1.01 -7.91 8.38
CA VAL A 158 -0.02 -7.05 7.69
C VAL A 158 1.00 -6.50 8.69
N LEU A 159 0.57 -6.03 9.87
CA LEU A 159 1.49 -5.51 10.88
C LEU A 159 2.40 -6.60 11.45
N ALA A 160 1.85 -7.76 11.80
CA ALA A 160 2.63 -8.89 12.30
C ALA A 160 3.65 -9.37 11.24
N ILE A 161 3.23 -9.47 9.97
CA ILE A 161 4.12 -9.81 8.84
C ILE A 161 5.22 -8.75 8.67
N THR A 162 4.89 -7.46 8.79
CA THR A 162 5.86 -6.36 8.70
C THR A 162 6.93 -6.47 9.78
N GLU A 163 6.52 -6.78 11.01
CA GLU A 163 7.42 -6.99 12.14
C GLU A 163 8.33 -8.20 11.91
N GLY A 164 7.76 -9.34 11.50
CA GLY A 164 8.52 -10.54 11.15
C GLY A 164 9.52 -10.28 10.02
N MET A 165 9.09 -9.64 8.93
CA MET A 165 9.98 -9.25 7.84
C MET A 165 11.14 -8.36 8.33
N ARG A 166 10.88 -7.42 9.24
CA ARG A 166 11.92 -6.53 9.80
C ARG A 166 12.96 -7.33 10.58
N MET A 167 12.54 -8.31 11.37
CA MET A 167 13.44 -9.18 12.12
C MET A 167 14.28 -10.07 11.20
N ASP A 168 13.62 -10.74 10.24
CA ASP A 168 14.27 -11.68 9.34
C ASP A 168 15.25 -11.00 8.36
N LEU A 169 14.97 -9.77 7.96
CA LEU A 169 15.75 -9.03 6.96
C LEU A 169 16.79 -8.07 7.60
N ASN A 170 16.77 -7.90 8.90
CA ASN A 170 17.77 -7.10 9.64
C ASN A 170 19.22 -7.52 9.37
N PRO A 171 19.57 -8.84 9.35
CA PRO A 171 20.93 -9.28 9.06
C PRO A 171 21.45 -8.88 7.68
N TYR A 172 20.55 -8.53 6.77
CA TYR A 172 20.87 -8.10 5.40
C TYR A 172 20.85 -6.57 5.23
N GLY A 173 20.65 -5.81 6.30
CA GLY A 173 20.61 -4.35 6.24
C GLY A 173 19.38 -3.77 5.51
N ILE A 174 18.33 -4.58 5.33
CA ILE A 174 17.08 -4.16 4.66
C ILE A 174 16.17 -3.50 5.70
N LYS A 175 15.66 -2.33 5.34
CA LYS A 175 14.70 -1.58 6.17
C LYS A 175 13.29 -2.04 5.89
N VAL A 176 12.49 -2.27 6.94
CA VAL A 176 11.09 -2.65 6.81
C VAL A 176 10.24 -1.87 7.80
N GLY A 177 9.16 -1.27 7.29
CA GLY A 177 8.22 -0.50 8.11
C GLY A 177 6.79 -0.54 7.58
N ALA A 178 5.88 0.01 8.36
CA ALA A 178 4.48 0.21 7.98
C ALA A 178 4.08 1.68 8.10
N VAL A 179 3.24 2.14 7.18
CA VAL A 179 2.47 3.38 7.30
C VAL A 179 1.01 3.00 7.46
N ASN A 180 0.39 3.46 8.54
CA ASN A 180 -0.93 3.04 9.00
C ASN A 180 -1.88 4.25 9.03
N PRO A 181 -2.49 4.63 7.90
CA PRO A 181 -3.41 5.74 7.87
C PRO A 181 -4.76 5.37 8.52
N GLY A 182 -5.42 6.37 9.06
CA GLY A 182 -6.84 6.34 9.39
C GLY A 182 -7.71 6.51 8.15
N LEU A 183 -8.71 7.38 8.24
CA LEU A 183 -9.64 7.66 7.12
C LEU A 183 -8.97 8.54 6.06
N VAL A 184 -8.74 7.97 4.89
CA VAL A 184 -8.18 8.66 3.71
C VAL A 184 -9.24 8.73 2.62
N GLU A 185 -9.53 9.93 2.14
CA GLU A 185 -10.50 10.14 1.07
C GLU A 185 -9.94 9.65 -0.27
N THR A 186 -10.42 8.50 -0.73
CA THR A 186 -10.01 7.83 -1.98
C THR A 186 -11.17 7.01 -2.54
N GLU A 187 -10.93 6.30 -3.66
CA GLU A 187 -11.89 5.31 -4.19
C GLU A 187 -12.12 4.12 -3.24
N PHE A 188 -11.39 4.01 -2.13
CA PHE A 188 -11.47 2.88 -1.20
C PHE A 188 -12.88 2.66 -0.65
N SER A 189 -13.58 3.72 -0.24
CA SER A 189 -14.96 3.61 0.25
C SER A 189 -15.92 3.12 -0.83
N LYS A 190 -15.75 3.57 -2.08
CA LYS A 190 -16.55 3.09 -3.21
C LYS A 190 -16.35 1.60 -3.47
N VAL A 191 -15.12 1.11 -3.34
CA VAL A 191 -14.81 -0.32 -3.45
C VAL A 191 -15.42 -1.09 -2.28
N ARG A 192 -15.25 -0.60 -1.05
CA ARG A 192 -15.77 -1.23 0.17
C ARG A 192 -17.26 -1.43 0.14
N PHE A 193 -18.00 -0.42 -0.26
CA PHE A 193 -19.47 -0.40 -0.29
C PHE A 193 -20.04 -0.74 -1.68
N LYS A 194 -19.23 -1.27 -2.60
CA LYS A 194 -19.66 -1.72 -3.94
C LYS A 194 -20.42 -0.64 -4.72
N GLY A 195 -20.07 0.63 -4.52
CA GLY A 195 -20.70 1.78 -5.17
C GLY A 195 -21.97 2.28 -4.50
N ASP A 196 -22.34 1.78 -3.32
CA ASP A 196 -23.49 2.27 -2.53
C ASP A 196 -23.32 3.75 -2.15
N GLU A 197 -24.43 4.46 -2.04
CA GLU A 197 -24.53 5.87 -1.59
C GLU A 197 -23.86 6.09 -0.21
N ILE A 198 -23.77 5.06 0.62
CA ILE A 198 -23.04 5.08 1.89
C ILE A 198 -21.59 5.52 1.69
N ALA A 199 -20.96 5.12 0.59
CA ALA A 199 -19.58 5.50 0.26
C ALA A 199 -19.41 7.03 0.23
N ASP A 200 -20.40 7.76 -0.29
CA ASP A 200 -20.37 9.21 -0.42
C ASP A 200 -20.59 9.94 0.91
N THR A 201 -21.04 9.23 1.96
CA THR A 201 -21.30 9.79 3.29
C THR A 201 -20.11 9.63 4.25
N VAL A 202 -19.17 8.76 3.94
CA VAL A 202 -18.04 8.42 4.83
C VAL A 202 -17.25 9.66 5.23
N TYR A 203 -17.00 10.55 4.27
CA TYR A 203 -16.13 11.72 4.47
C TYR A 203 -16.91 13.03 4.67
N LYS A 204 -18.24 12.98 4.83
CA LYS A 204 -19.05 14.18 5.06
C LYS A 204 -18.86 14.74 6.47
N GLY A 205 -18.68 16.07 6.54
CA GLY A 205 -18.66 16.83 7.79
C GLY A 205 -17.30 16.96 8.49
N TYR A 206 -16.21 16.55 7.83
CA TYR A 206 -14.84 16.77 8.31
C TYR A 206 -13.84 16.67 7.15
N LYS A 207 -12.64 17.19 7.36
CA LYS A 207 -11.52 17.06 6.40
C LYS A 207 -10.77 15.77 6.69
N ALA A 208 -10.99 14.72 5.87
CA ALA A 208 -10.24 13.46 5.93
C ALA A 208 -8.79 13.67 5.47
N LEU A 209 -7.90 12.69 5.77
CA LEU A 209 -6.60 12.62 5.10
C LEU A 209 -6.81 12.51 3.60
N GLN A 210 -5.93 13.16 2.84
CA GLN A 210 -5.82 12.98 1.41
C GLN A 210 -4.75 11.94 1.07
N ALA A 211 -4.81 11.35 -0.10
CA ALA A 211 -3.80 10.36 -0.52
C ALA A 211 -2.39 10.98 -0.56
N GLU A 212 -2.30 12.26 -0.87
CA GLU A 212 -1.07 13.06 -0.90
C GLU A 212 -0.42 13.17 0.47
N ASP A 213 -1.22 13.37 1.53
CA ASP A 213 -0.71 13.44 2.91
C ASP A 213 0.02 12.14 3.29
N VAL A 214 -0.54 11.00 2.87
CA VAL A 214 0.06 9.69 3.11
C VAL A 214 1.30 9.49 2.25
N ALA A 215 1.29 9.93 0.99
CA ALA A 215 2.42 9.82 0.07
C ALA A 215 3.64 10.63 0.56
N GLU A 216 3.43 11.84 1.09
CA GLU A 216 4.48 12.67 1.69
C GLU A 216 5.13 11.97 2.89
N VAL A 217 4.32 11.35 3.74
CA VAL A 217 4.83 10.57 4.88
C VAL A 217 5.62 9.34 4.40
N ILE A 218 5.15 8.62 3.37
CA ILE A 218 5.89 7.51 2.79
C ILE A 218 7.24 8.00 2.25
N TYR A 219 7.26 9.12 1.53
CA TYR A 219 8.51 9.70 1.04
C TYR A 219 9.44 10.13 2.20
N PHE A 220 8.90 10.78 3.23
CA PHE A 220 9.67 11.09 4.42
C PHE A 220 10.34 9.84 5.00
N VAL A 221 9.62 8.74 5.15
CA VAL A 221 10.15 7.48 5.70
C VAL A 221 11.30 6.95 4.85
N ILE A 222 11.12 6.87 3.53
CA ILE A 222 12.13 6.26 2.64
C ILE A 222 13.35 7.16 2.41
N SER A 223 13.23 8.46 2.64
CA SER A 223 14.28 9.46 2.45
C SER A 223 15.23 9.60 3.65
N ARG A 224 14.95 8.90 4.77
CA ARG A 224 15.83 8.97 5.95
C ARG A 224 17.19 8.31 5.69
N PRO A 225 18.24 8.73 6.40
CA PRO A 225 19.57 8.13 6.29
C PRO A 225 19.55 6.61 6.44
N ASN A 226 20.54 5.92 5.87
CA ASN A 226 20.54 4.45 5.79
C ASN A 226 20.47 3.77 7.17
N HIS A 227 21.06 4.36 8.21
CA HIS A 227 21.03 3.82 9.58
C HIS A 227 19.69 4.04 10.30
N VAL A 228 18.77 4.82 9.70
CA VAL A 228 17.44 5.10 10.27
C VAL A 228 16.39 4.25 9.59
N ASN A 229 15.70 3.41 10.35
CA ASN A 229 14.51 2.69 9.94
C ASN A 229 13.30 3.19 10.75
N ILE A 230 12.37 3.88 10.10
CA ILE A 230 11.09 4.24 10.70
C ILE A 230 10.19 3.00 10.54
N ALA A 231 10.02 2.30 11.66
CA ALA A 231 9.40 0.97 11.64
C ALA A 231 7.87 1.01 11.56
N ASP A 232 7.26 2.08 12.11
CA ASP A 232 5.81 2.17 12.25
C ASP A 232 5.37 3.63 12.35
N VAL A 233 4.40 4.00 11.51
CA VAL A 233 3.78 5.32 11.51
C VAL A 233 2.27 5.16 11.55
N LEU A 234 1.62 5.66 12.59
CA LEU A 234 0.17 5.82 12.66
C LEU A 234 -0.16 7.29 12.39
N MET A 235 -1.09 7.53 11.46
CA MET A 235 -1.53 8.89 11.14
C MET A 235 -3.04 9.00 11.03
N PHE A 236 -3.59 10.05 11.60
CA PHE A 236 -5.00 10.40 11.57
C PHE A 236 -5.19 11.82 11.02
N CYS A 237 -6.34 12.11 10.43
CA CYS A 237 -6.76 13.50 10.28
C CYS A 237 -7.12 14.09 11.67
N THR A 238 -7.07 15.41 11.81
CA THR A 238 -7.31 16.07 13.10
C THR A 238 -8.66 15.74 13.72
N ALA A 239 -9.67 15.48 12.87
CA ALA A 239 -11.00 15.10 13.33
C ALA A 239 -11.10 13.66 13.85
N GLN A 240 -10.12 12.79 13.55
CA GLN A 240 -10.13 11.38 13.94
C GLN A 240 -9.15 11.11 15.10
N ALA A 241 -9.66 10.66 16.22
CA ALA A 241 -8.84 10.32 17.41
C ALA A 241 -8.52 8.82 17.50
N SER A 242 -9.36 7.95 16.93
CA SER A 242 -9.18 6.49 16.87
C SER A 242 -9.95 5.91 15.69
N SER A 243 -9.92 4.59 15.51
CA SER A 243 -10.72 3.93 14.46
C SER A 243 -12.24 4.10 14.64
N THR A 244 -12.69 4.48 15.84
CA THR A 244 -14.11 4.62 16.21
C THR A 244 -14.52 6.02 16.66
N ILE A 245 -13.56 6.88 16.97
CA ILE A 245 -13.85 8.24 17.49
C ILE A 245 -13.55 9.25 16.40
N LEU A 246 -14.60 9.90 15.92
CA LEU A 246 -14.53 10.91 14.87
C LEU A 246 -15.35 12.16 15.31
N ASN A 247 -14.71 13.33 15.34
CA ASN A 247 -15.37 14.60 15.59
C ASN A 247 -15.74 15.26 14.26
N LYS A 248 -17.01 15.22 13.89
CA LYS A 248 -17.52 15.81 12.64
C LYS A 248 -17.79 17.33 12.73
N SER A 249 -17.41 17.95 13.84
CA SER A 249 -17.54 19.40 14.02
C SER A 249 -16.24 20.18 13.71
N LEU A 250 -15.20 19.49 13.23
CA LEU A 250 -13.90 20.07 12.87
C LEU A 250 -13.71 20.20 11.34
#